data_1e820b0f5019fae1d579776f8f5c5199
#
_entry.id   1e820b0f5019fae1d579776f8f5c5199
#
_cell.length_a   1.000
_cell.length_b   1.000
_cell.length_c   1.000
_cell.angle_alpha   90.00
_cell.angle_beta   90.00
_cell.angle_gamma   90.00
#
_symmetry.space_group_name_H-M   'P 1'
#
loop_
_entity.id
_entity.type
_entity.pdbx_description
1 polymer ?
#
loop_
_entity_poly.entity_id
_entity_poly.type
_entity_poly.pdbx_seq_one_letter_code
_entity_poly.pdbx_strand_id
1 'polypeptide(L)'
;SRHYDVVFIDYIQLIEPESRRGWSRPEEVGAISRSLQRMAHEQGITVVALSQLTPESGGKKNEAPTMYSLRESKQITQDADVIFLLYLEDSEDRNSRRILKCDKNKDGRAGWYKKMVFRGNIQTFEPVAAPVSTWKRPDPDQVSFKEIQDDGTMPF
;
A
#
# COMPACT_ATOMS: atom_id res chain seq x y z
N SER A 1 -31.80 -6.34 5.89
CA SER A 1 -30.38 -6.10 6.29
C SER A 1 -29.80 -5.09 5.31
N ARG A 2 -28.98 -4.14 5.80
CA ARG A 2 -28.24 -3.23 4.92
C ARG A 2 -27.02 -3.98 4.39
N HIS A 3 -26.81 -3.93 3.08
CA HIS A 3 -25.60 -4.43 2.45
C HIS A 3 -24.60 -3.27 2.32
N TYR A 4 -23.33 -3.53 2.62
CA TYR A 4 -22.25 -2.57 2.45
C TYR A 4 -21.23 -3.19 1.48
N ASP A 5 -20.77 -2.42 0.51
CA ASP A 5 -19.76 -2.87 -0.45
C ASP A 5 -18.35 -2.53 0.01
N VAL A 6 -18.20 -1.41 0.75
CA VAL A 6 -16.91 -0.90 1.22
C VAL A 6 -17.03 -0.42 2.66
N VAL A 7 -16.01 -0.73 3.47
CA VAL A 7 -15.85 -0.23 4.84
C VAL A 7 -14.52 0.51 4.95
N PHE A 8 -14.57 1.75 5.44
CA PHE A 8 -13.38 2.56 5.73
C PHE A 8 -13.12 2.60 7.23
N ILE A 9 -11.85 2.42 7.60
CA ILE A 9 -11.40 2.44 9.01
C ILE A 9 -10.29 3.47 9.14
N ASP A 10 -10.53 4.51 9.93
CA ASP A 10 -9.56 5.55 10.25
C ASP A 10 -9.34 5.59 11.77
N TYR A 11 -8.31 4.97 12.28
CA TYR A 11 -7.31 4.10 11.71
C TYR A 11 -7.21 2.79 12.51
N ILE A 12 -6.53 1.77 11.99
CA ILE A 12 -6.53 0.40 12.55
C ILE A 12 -6.06 0.33 14.01
N GLN A 13 -5.15 1.23 14.42
CA GLN A 13 -4.61 1.25 15.77
C GLN A 13 -5.60 1.78 16.82
N LEU A 14 -6.75 2.36 16.42
CA LEU A 14 -7.82 2.77 17.34
C LEU A 14 -8.80 1.63 17.66
N ILE A 15 -8.74 0.53 16.94
CA ILE A 15 -9.57 -0.63 17.24
C ILE A 15 -9.05 -1.29 18.51
N GLU A 16 -9.94 -1.49 19.46
CA GLU A 16 -9.65 -2.27 20.67
C GLU A 16 -9.71 -3.77 20.31
N PRO A 17 -8.61 -4.51 20.44
CA PRO A 17 -8.64 -5.94 20.20
C PRO A 17 -9.33 -6.66 21.36
N GLU A 18 -9.87 -7.83 21.09
CA GLU A 18 -10.09 -8.82 22.15
C GLU A 18 -8.72 -9.27 22.69
N SER A 19 -8.13 -8.43 23.56
CA SER A 19 -6.77 -8.66 24.03
C SER A 19 -6.69 -9.90 24.90
N ARG A 20 -5.72 -10.76 24.61
CA ARG A 20 -5.35 -11.84 25.54
C ARG A 20 -4.26 -11.28 26.48
N ARG A 21 -4.37 -11.66 27.74
CA ARG A 21 -3.43 -11.22 28.78
C ARG A 21 -1.98 -11.52 28.33
N GLY A 22 -1.15 -10.47 28.22
CA GLY A 22 0.26 -10.60 27.84
C GLY A 22 0.59 -10.34 26.36
N TRP A 23 -0.38 -9.97 25.53
CA TRP A 23 -0.09 -9.59 24.15
C TRP A 23 0.64 -8.26 24.08
N SER A 24 1.63 -8.20 23.18
CA SER A 24 2.30 -6.97 22.79
C SER A 24 1.45 -6.21 21.76
N ARG A 25 1.68 -4.90 21.63
CA ARG A 25 0.98 -4.06 20.65
C ARG A 25 1.05 -4.58 19.21
N PRO A 26 2.19 -5.06 18.68
CA PRO A 26 2.26 -5.67 17.36
C PRO A 26 1.38 -6.93 17.22
N GLU A 27 1.25 -7.74 18.27
CA GLU A 27 0.38 -8.92 18.24
C GLU A 27 -1.10 -8.54 18.21
N GLU A 28 -1.47 -7.50 18.97
CA GLU A 28 -2.82 -6.95 18.96
C GLU A 28 -3.21 -6.43 17.56
N VAL A 29 -2.38 -5.56 16.97
CA VAL A 29 -2.62 -5.01 15.63
C VAL A 29 -2.64 -6.13 14.58
N GLY A 30 -1.81 -7.13 14.72
CA GLY A 30 -1.81 -8.31 13.86
C GLY A 30 -3.10 -9.14 13.96
N ALA A 31 -3.67 -9.27 15.16
CA ALA A 31 -4.95 -9.95 15.35
C ALA A 31 -6.11 -9.18 14.71
N ILE A 32 -6.11 -7.85 14.85
CA ILE A 32 -7.09 -6.97 14.19
C ILE A 32 -6.98 -7.11 12.68
N SER A 33 -5.78 -7.04 12.11
CA SER A 33 -5.53 -7.18 10.68
C SER A 33 -6.13 -8.47 10.13
N ARG A 34 -5.84 -9.61 10.76
CA ARG A 34 -6.42 -10.91 10.36
C ARG A 34 -7.95 -10.95 10.48
N SER A 35 -8.50 -10.29 11.50
CA SER A 35 -9.96 -10.20 11.69
C SER A 35 -10.62 -9.42 10.56
N LEU A 36 -10.02 -8.29 10.15
CA LEU A 36 -10.50 -7.46 9.06
C LEU A 36 -10.41 -8.19 7.72
N GLN A 37 -9.30 -8.88 7.45
CA GLN A 37 -9.16 -9.70 6.25
C GLN A 37 -10.24 -10.79 6.20
N ARG A 38 -10.45 -11.50 7.29
CA ARG A 38 -11.51 -12.53 7.38
C ARG A 38 -12.88 -11.94 7.12
N MET A 39 -13.21 -10.82 7.76
CA MET A 39 -14.48 -10.11 7.55
C MET A 39 -14.68 -9.73 6.08
N ALA A 40 -13.65 -9.20 5.43
CA ALA A 40 -13.70 -8.85 4.01
C ALA A 40 -14.07 -10.07 3.15
N HIS A 41 -13.40 -11.19 3.36
CA HIS A 41 -13.67 -12.44 2.63
C HIS A 41 -15.04 -13.02 2.93
N GLU A 42 -15.43 -13.14 4.20
CA GLU A 42 -16.69 -13.77 4.60
C GLU A 42 -17.92 -12.97 4.16
N GLN A 43 -17.80 -11.63 4.15
CA GLN A 43 -18.91 -10.76 3.78
C GLN A 43 -18.87 -10.33 2.30
N GLY A 44 -17.82 -10.67 1.57
CA GLY A 44 -17.64 -10.25 0.17
C GLY A 44 -17.54 -8.73 0.01
N ILE A 45 -16.89 -8.03 0.95
CA ILE A 45 -16.76 -6.57 0.99
C ILE A 45 -15.31 -6.14 0.84
N THR A 46 -15.12 -4.88 0.43
CA THR A 46 -13.80 -4.25 0.45
C THR A 46 -13.57 -3.52 1.78
N VAL A 47 -12.47 -3.82 2.46
CA VAL A 47 -12.05 -3.08 3.67
C VAL A 47 -10.86 -2.19 3.31
N VAL A 48 -11.01 -0.90 3.53
CA VAL A 48 -9.94 0.11 3.40
C VAL A 48 -9.57 0.60 4.78
N ALA A 49 -8.44 0.13 5.30
CA ALA A 49 -7.95 0.49 6.62
C ALA A 49 -6.73 1.42 6.51
N LEU A 50 -6.79 2.57 7.18
CA LEU A 50 -5.63 3.44 7.33
C LEU A 50 -4.75 2.93 8.45
N SER A 51 -3.44 3.10 8.28
CA SER A 51 -2.44 2.76 9.30
C SER A 51 -1.37 3.82 9.33
N GLN A 52 -0.93 4.18 10.53
CA GLN A 52 0.17 5.12 10.68
C GLN A 52 1.49 4.49 10.23
N LEU A 53 2.30 5.29 9.56
CA LEU A 53 3.69 4.94 9.27
C LEU A 53 4.55 5.40 10.44
N THR A 54 5.38 4.50 10.95
CA THR A 54 6.40 4.86 11.95
C THR A 54 7.68 5.20 11.19
N PRO A 55 8.26 6.39 11.40
CA PRO A 55 9.56 6.70 10.81
C PRO A 55 10.61 5.66 11.25
N GLU A 56 11.38 5.14 10.32
CA GLU A 56 12.49 4.26 10.67
C GLU A 56 13.51 5.04 11.47
N SER A 57 13.79 4.59 12.71
CA SER A 57 14.83 5.17 13.56
C SER A 57 16.19 4.92 12.90
N GLY A 58 16.81 5.95 12.32
CA GLY A 58 18.11 5.87 11.65
C GLY A 58 18.06 5.80 10.12
N GLY A 59 16.87 5.88 9.49
CA GLY A 59 16.75 6.05 8.06
C GLY A 59 17.38 7.36 7.57
N LYS A 60 17.89 7.37 6.34
CA LYS A 60 18.39 8.60 5.72
C LYS A 60 17.25 9.62 5.59
N LYS A 61 17.57 10.90 5.79
CA LYS A 61 16.62 11.98 5.49
C LYS A 61 16.06 11.79 4.08
N ASN A 62 14.73 11.93 3.95
CA ASN A 62 14.00 11.76 2.68
C ASN A 62 14.04 10.36 2.06
N GLU A 63 14.30 9.32 2.84
CA GLU A 63 14.10 7.96 2.36
C GLU A 63 12.60 7.65 2.23
N ALA A 64 12.19 7.18 1.04
CA ALA A 64 10.80 6.84 0.80
C ALA A 64 10.37 5.66 1.69
N PRO A 65 9.21 5.75 2.38
CA PRO A 65 8.73 4.64 3.17
C PRO A 65 8.45 3.42 2.30
N THR A 66 8.55 2.26 2.91
CA THR A 66 8.21 0.98 2.32
C THR A 66 7.11 0.30 3.14
N MET A 67 6.54 -0.80 2.65
CA MET A 67 5.60 -1.59 3.43
C MET A 67 6.22 -2.09 4.77
N TYR A 68 7.53 -2.15 4.88
CA TYR A 68 8.23 -2.51 6.13
C TYR A 68 8.28 -1.39 7.14
N SER A 69 7.99 -0.15 6.74
CA SER A 69 7.81 1.00 7.65
C SER A 69 6.51 0.90 8.48
N LEU A 70 5.64 -0.07 8.19
CA LEU A 70 4.51 -0.48 9.03
C LEU A 70 4.99 -1.28 10.24
N ARG A 71 5.77 -0.62 11.11
CA ARG A 71 6.59 -1.23 12.15
C ARG A 71 5.80 -2.01 13.21
N GLU A 72 4.54 -1.64 13.45
CA GLU A 72 3.73 -2.25 14.51
C GLU A 72 3.15 -3.62 14.13
N SER A 73 3.15 -3.99 12.85
CA SER A 73 2.74 -5.33 12.46
C SER A 73 3.20 -5.74 11.06
N LYS A 74 4.17 -6.64 11.02
CA LYS A 74 4.48 -7.39 9.80
C LYS A 74 3.25 -8.13 9.26
N GLN A 75 2.28 -8.38 10.14
CA GLN A 75 1.04 -9.08 9.81
C GLN A 75 0.18 -8.27 8.84
N ILE A 76 0.07 -6.93 9.00
CA ILE A 76 -0.65 -6.07 8.05
C ILE A 76 -0.10 -6.26 6.63
N THR A 77 1.23 -6.34 6.51
CA THR A 77 1.89 -6.53 5.20
C THR A 77 1.55 -7.88 4.57
N GLN A 78 1.31 -8.89 5.38
CA GLN A 78 0.93 -10.24 4.91
C GLN A 78 -0.54 -10.30 4.52
N ASP A 79 -1.41 -9.77 5.36
CA ASP A 79 -2.87 -9.88 5.23
C ASP A 79 -3.45 -8.97 4.14
N ALA A 80 -2.91 -7.75 3.96
CA ALA A 80 -3.42 -6.82 2.97
C ALA A 80 -3.16 -7.32 1.54
N ASP A 81 -4.16 -7.29 0.68
CA ASP A 81 -4.02 -7.59 -0.75
C ASP A 81 -3.36 -6.44 -1.51
N VAL A 82 -3.65 -5.19 -1.10
CA VAL A 82 -3.09 -3.98 -1.67
C VAL A 82 -2.56 -3.07 -0.56
N ILE A 83 -1.38 -2.47 -0.76
CA ILE A 83 -0.81 -1.48 0.16
C ILE A 83 -0.46 -0.22 -0.61
N PHE A 84 -1.08 0.89 -0.22
CA PHE A 84 -0.73 2.22 -0.65
C PHE A 84 0.01 2.96 0.45
N LEU A 85 1.10 3.63 0.09
CA LEU A 85 1.85 4.51 0.97
C LEU A 85 1.62 5.95 0.54
N LEU A 86 1.19 6.80 1.48
CA LEU A 86 1.01 8.23 1.27
C LEU A 86 1.99 9.00 2.15
N TYR A 87 2.90 9.75 1.52
CA TYR A 87 3.97 10.45 2.24
C TYR A 87 4.37 11.75 1.53
N LEU A 88 5.12 12.61 2.25
CA LEU A 88 5.68 13.85 1.71
C LEU A 88 6.86 13.53 0.77
N GLU A 89 6.94 14.20 -0.38
CA GLU A 89 8.10 14.11 -1.28
C GLU A 89 9.37 14.64 -0.58
N ASP A 90 9.22 15.73 0.19
CA ASP A 90 10.22 16.24 1.12
C ASP A 90 9.62 16.24 2.53
N SER A 91 10.20 15.47 3.43
CA SER A 91 9.70 15.31 4.80
C SER A 91 9.87 16.57 5.66
N GLU A 92 10.75 17.50 5.28
CA GLU A 92 11.00 18.75 6.00
C GLU A 92 10.06 19.88 5.51
N ASP A 93 9.54 19.79 4.30
CA ASP A 93 8.59 20.76 3.75
C ASP A 93 7.15 20.22 3.81
N ARG A 94 6.36 20.73 4.76
CA ARG A 94 4.94 20.38 4.89
C ARG A 94 4.09 20.75 3.67
N ASN A 95 4.57 21.68 2.82
CA ASN A 95 3.90 22.09 1.59
C ASN A 95 4.37 21.28 0.39
N SER A 96 5.37 20.41 0.55
CA SER A 96 5.85 19.56 -0.53
C SER A 96 4.73 18.68 -1.08
N ARG A 97 4.93 18.19 -2.29
CA ARG A 97 4.01 17.26 -2.92
C ARG A 97 3.81 16.01 -2.05
N ARG A 98 2.68 15.37 -2.24
CA ARG A 98 2.40 14.06 -1.66
C ARG A 98 2.66 12.99 -2.71
N ILE A 99 3.28 11.91 -2.29
CA ILE A 99 3.49 10.74 -3.12
C ILE A 99 2.50 9.68 -2.68
N LEU A 100 1.66 9.22 -3.60
CA LEU A 100 0.87 8.00 -3.44
C LEU A 100 1.58 6.89 -4.19
N LYS A 101 2.12 5.93 -3.46
CA LYS A 101 2.84 4.77 -4.01
C LYS A 101 2.06 3.49 -3.76
N CYS A 102 1.88 2.67 -4.78
CA CYS A 102 1.40 1.30 -4.62
C CYS A 102 2.60 0.40 -4.34
N ASP A 103 2.77 -0.03 -3.10
CA ASP A 103 3.95 -0.82 -2.68
C ASP A 103 3.68 -2.34 -2.74
N LYS A 104 2.42 -2.75 -2.56
CA LYS A 104 1.94 -4.12 -2.76
C LYS A 104 0.65 -4.12 -3.56
N ASN A 105 0.53 -5.04 -4.50
CA ASN A 105 -0.72 -5.36 -5.19
C ASN A 105 -0.67 -6.84 -5.59
N LYS A 106 -1.47 -7.67 -4.93
CA LYS A 106 -1.45 -9.12 -5.09
C LYS A 106 -1.88 -9.57 -6.48
N ASP A 107 -2.90 -8.91 -7.05
CA ASP A 107 -3.50 -9.30 -8.31
C ASP A 107 -3.16 -8.36 -9.47
N GLY A 108 -2.22 -7.43 -9.26
CA GLY A 108 -1.86 -6.44 -10.26
C GLY A 108 -0.46 -5.88 -10.13
N ARG A 109 -0.15 -4.85 -10.92
CA ARG A 109 1.15 -4.21 -10.91
C ARG A 109 1.35 -3.39 -9.63
N ALA A 110 2.45 -3.62 -8.92
CA ALA A 110 2.96 -2.81 -7.83
C ALA A 110 4.16 -1.94 -8.27
N GLY A 111 4.67 -1.10 -7.38
CA GLY A 111 5.86 -0.28 -7.62
C GLY A 111 5.61 1.01 -8.41
N TRP A 112 4.38 1.34 -8.78
CA TRP A 112 4.05 2.62 -9.39
C TRP A 112 3.75 3.68 -8.32
N TYR A 113 3.92 4.95 -8.67
CA TYR A 113 3.56 6.06 -7.81
C TYR A 113 2.94 7.22 -8.61
N LYS A 114 2.20 8.07 -7.89
CA LYS A 114 1.67 9.34 -8.39
C LYS A 114 2.02 10.48 -7.46
N LYS A 115 2.43 11.61 -8.05
CA LYS A 115 2.63 12.86 -7.33
C LYS A 115 1.32 13.61 -7.23
N MET A 116 1.02 14.13 -6.06
CA MET A 116 -0.21 14.86 -5.78
C MET A 116 0.08 16.17 -5.04
N VAL A 117 -0.77 17.15 -5.24
CA VAL A 117 -0.81 18.37 -4.44
C VAL A 117 -1.96 18.24 -3.45
N PHE A 118 -1.71 18.54 -2.19
CA PHE A 118 -2.76 18.59 -1.18
C PHE A 118 -3.29 20.02 -1.03
N ARG A 119 -4.58 20.22 -1.29
CA ARG A 119 -5.31 21.48 -1.07
C ARG A 119 -5.92 21.47 0.32
N GLY A 120 -5.19 21.95 1.31
CA GLY A 120 -5.60 21.91 2.73
C GLY A 120 -6.90 22.65 3.01
N ASN A 121 -7.20 23.73 2.28
CA ASN A 121 -8.42 24.51 2.44
C ASN A 121 -9.72 23.77 2.06
N ILE A 122 -9.61 22.78 1.18
CA ILE A 122 -10.74 21.93 0.74
C ILE A 122 -10.50 20.45 1.00
N GLN A 123 -9.45 20.11 1.73
CA GLN A 123 -9.10 18.74 2.12
C GLN A 123 -9.04 17.75 0.93
N THR A 124 -8.46 18.19 -0.19
CA THR A 124 -8.49 17.42 -1.44
C THR A 124 -7.08 17.19 -1.97
N PHE A 125 -6.84 15.99 -2.50
CA PHE A 125 -5.64 15.64 -3.23
C PHE A 125 -5.88 15.76 -4.73
N GLU A 126 -5.07 16.56 -5.41
CA GLU A 126 -5.11 16.73 -6.86
C GLU A 126 -3.88 16.06 -7.47
N PRO A 127 -4.04 15.18 -8.47
CA PRO A 127 -2.90 14.61 -9.16
C PRO A 127 -2.14 15.72 -9.88
N VAL A 128 -0.82 15.74 -9.75
CA VAL A 128 0.02 16.56 -10.63
C VAL A 128 -0.09 15.96 -12.02
N ALA A 129 -0.53 16.75 -13.00
CA ALA A 129 -0.59 16.32 -14.38
C ALA A 129 0.81 15.78 -14.75
N ALA A 130 0.91 14.49 -15.03
CA ALA A 130 2.12 13.97 -15.63
C ALA A 130 2.29 14.69 -16.96
N PRO A 131 3.51 15.12 -17.34
CA PRO A 131 3.74 15.49 -18.72
C PRO A 131 3.18 14.34 -19.56
N VAL A 132 2.36 14.67 -20.54
CA VAL A 132 1.69 13.67 -21.39
C VAL A 132 2.78 12.73 -21.89
N SER A 133 2.92 11.59 -21.21
CA SER A 133 3.83 10.56 -21.66
C SER A 133 3.20 10.08 -22.96
N THR A 134 3.92 10.25 -24.03
CA THR A 134 3.59 9.69 -25.33
C THR A 134 3.79 8.17 -25.34
N TRP A 135 3.37 7.48 -24.25
CA TRP A 135 3.36 6.04 -24.22
C TRP A 135 2.33 5.57 -25.24
N LYS A 136 2.81 5.30 -26.43
CA LYS A 136 2.04 4.54 -27.40
C LYS A 136 2.04 3.08 -26.93
N ARG A 137 0.85 2.51 -26.81
CA ARG A 137 0.73 1.05 -26.61
C ARG A 137 1.60 0.39 -27.69
N PRO A 138 2.54 -0.52 -27.32
CA PRO A 138 3.28 -1.26 -28.33
C PRO A 138 2.29 -1.89 -29.30
N ASP A 139 2.55 -1.78 -30.59
CA ASP A 139 1.79 -2.43 -31.63
C ASP A 139 1.78 -3.93 -31.34
N PRO A 140 0.63 -4.59 -31.21
CA PRO A 140 0.56 -6.03 -30.95
C PRO A 140 1.38 -6.84 -31.96
N ASP A 141 1.51 -6.35 -33.19
CA ASP A 141 2.25 -7.01 -34.26
C ASP A 141 3.79 -6.81 -34.18
N GLN A 142 4.26 -5.96 -33.24
CA GLN A 142 5.70 -5.71 -33.02
C GLN A 142 6.27 -6.38 -31.78
N VAL A 143 5.45 -7.13 -31.04
CA VAL A 143 5.93 -7.92 -29.89
C VAL A 143 6.54 -9.21 -30.41
N SER A 144 7.81 -9.16 -30.80
CA SER A 144 8.56 -10.38 -31.08
C SER A 144 8.93 -11.04 -29.74
N PHE A 145 8.30 -12.17 -29.43
CA PHE A 145 8.80 -13.06 -28.39
C PHE A 145 10.11 -13.66 -28.91
N LYS A 146 11.24 -13.28 -28.29
CA LYS A 146 12.47 -14.07 -28.48
C LYS A 146 12.20 -15.42 -27.84
N GLU A 147 12.21 -16.48 -28.69
CA GLU A 147 12.26 -17.85 -28.20
C GLU A 147 13.48 -17.96 -27.27
N ILE A 148 13.24 -18.30 -26.00
CA ILE A 148 14.30 -18.71 -25.10
C ILE A 148 14.74 -20.04 -25.62
N GLN A 149 15.91 -20.09 -26.26
CA GLN A 149 16.56 -21.35 -26.59
C GLN A 149 16.90 -22.01 -25.25
N ASP A 150 16.24 -23.12 -24.99
CA ASP A 150 16.55 -24.03 -23.90
C ASP A 150 17.92 -24.65 -24.19
N ASP A 151 18.95 -24.17 -23.50
CA ASP A 151 20.33 -24.66 -23.67
C ASP A 151 20.61 -25.95 -22.88
N GLY A 152 19.58 -26.56 -22.31
CA GLY A 152 19.66 -27.90 -21.70
C GLY A 152 20.54 -28.00 -20.44
N THR A 153 20.92 -26.86 -19.83
CA THR A 153 21.67 -26.87 -18.58
C THR A 153 20.76 -26.59 -17.41
N MET A 154 20.20 -27.64 -16.84
CA MET A 154 19.57 -27.60 -15.51
C MET A 154 20.66 -27.65 -14.44
N PRO A 155 20.81 -26.64 -13.57
CA PRO A 155 21.60 -26.80 -12.37
C PRO A 155 20.80 -27.59 -11.33
N PHE A 156 21.40 -28.64 -10.84
CA PHE A 156 20.92 -29.42 -9.70
C PHE A 156 20.93 -28.58 -8.42
#